data_eca93092cea8f27686c4d419dbf3b97e
#
_entry.id   eca93092cea8f27686c4d419dbf3b97e
#
_cell.length_a   1.000
_cell.length_b   1.000
_cell.length_c   1.000
_cell.angle_alpha   90.00
_cell.angle_beta   90.00
_cell.angle_gamma   90.00
#
_symmetry.space_group_name_H-M   'P 1'
#
loop_
_entity.id
_entity.type
_entity.pdbx_description
1 polymer ?
#
loop_
_entity_poly.entity_id
_entity_poly.type
_entity_poly.pdbx_seq_one_letter_code
_entity_poly.pdbx_strand_id
1 'polypeptide(L)'
;AQGKCIVNSISLKEGEEAFKHHARICLYHGASVVVMAFDEEGQAATFEDKVRICQRAYRILVEEVGFSGHDVIFDPNILTVGTGLAEHNNYAVDFIRATREIKRVCPNCKISGGVSNIAFSFRGNEAVRRGFHSAFLYHACNAGMDMGIVNAAQVKADAYDKIDKELLGYVEDVLLNTRDDATERILEYAATLEPKCKPTAVVKKGGVPAFTPSPK
;
A
#
# COMPACT_ATOMS: atom_id res chain seq x y z
N ALA A 1 16.75 13.62 -15.65
CA ALA A 1 17.11 13.07 -14.34
C ALA A 1 18.62 12.81 -14.29
N GLN A 2 19.22 12.95 -13.10
CA GLN A 2 20.67 12.73 -12.94
C GLN A 2 21.00 11.27 -12.54
N GLY A 3 20.00 10.41 -12.46
CA GLY A 3 20.13 9.00 -12.11
C GLY A 3 19.00 8.18 -12.69
N LYS A 4 18.98 6.89 -12.36
CA LYS A 4 17.94 5.97 -12.80
C LYS A 4 16.59 6.35 -12.18
N CYS A 5 15.61 6.59 -13.05
CA CYS A 5 14.25 6.93 -12.64
C CYS A 5 13.43 5.68 -12.40
N ILE A 6 12.38 5.81 -11.58
CA ILE A 6 11.33 4.81 -11.42
C ILE A 6 10.03 5.41 -11.92
N VAL A 7 9.39 4.77 -12.89
CA VAL A 7 8.06 5.16 -13.36
C VAL A 7 7.01 4.45 -12.51
N ASN A 8 6.14 5.21 -11.88
CA ASN A 8 5.02 4.70 -11.10
C ASN A 8 3.71 5.20 -11.75
N SER A 9 2.97 4.36 -12.43
CA SER A 9 3.11 2.92 -12.64
C SER A 9 2.56 2.51 -14.01
N ILE A 10 2.79 1.26 -14.40
CA ILE A 10 2.13 0.60 -15.53
C ILE A 10 1.33 -0.61 -15.03
N SER A 11 0.38 -1.09 -15.81
CA SER A 11 -0.45 -2.26 -15.46
C SER A 11 -1.06 -2.91 -16.70
N LEU A 12 -1.56 -4.13 -16.54
CA LEU A 12 -2.29 -4.86 -17.59
C LEU A 12 -3.76 -4.44 -17.73
N LYS A 13 -4.20 -3.40 -17.02
CA LYS A 13 -5.59 -2.93 -17.01
C LYS A 13 -6.16 -2.67 -18.40
N GLU A 14 -5.35 -2.13 -19.30
CA GLU A 14 -5.73 -1.80 -20.68
C GLU A 14 -5.29 -2.86 -21.69
N GLY A 15 -4.92 -4.05 -21.20
CA GLY A 15 -4.46 -5.17 -22.00
C GLY A 15 -2.96 -5.18 -22.28
N GLU A 16 -2.51 -6.32 -22.88
CA GLU A 16 -1.08 -6.57 -23.08
C GLU A 16 -0.40 -5.61 -24.04
N GLU A 17 -1.05 -5.21 -25.12
CA GLU A 17 -0.42 -4.34 -26.13
C GLU A 17 -0.15 -2.93 -25.56
N ALA A 18 -1.09 -2.36 -24.82
CA ALA A 18 -0.89 -1.09 -24.13
C ALA A 18 0.21 -1.22 -23.06
N PHE A 19 0.22 -2.30 -22.30
CA PHE A 19 1.24 -2.59 -21.31
C PHE A 19 2.64 -2.69 -21.93
N LYS A 20 2.81 -3.45 -23.02
CA LYS A 20 4.07 -3.58 -23.78
C LYS A 20 4.51 -2.24 -24.34
N HIS A 21 3.59 -1.44 -24.85
CA HIS A 21 3.90 -0.11 -25.39
C HIS A 21 4.48 0.80 -24.29
N HIS A 22 3.80 0.92 -23.14
CA HIS A 22 4.29 1.71 -22.01
C HIS A 22 5.63 1.19 -21.48
N ALA A 23 5.77 -0.14 -21.39
CA ALA A 23 7.01 -0.77 -20.95
C ALA A 23 8.18 -0.45 -21.88
N ARG A 24 8.00 -0.52 -23.21
CA ARG A 24 9.04 -0.16 -24.19
C ARG A 24 9.49 1.29 -24.06
N ILE A 25 8.57 2.22 -23.79
CA ILE A 25 8.91 3.63 -23.54
C ILE A 25 9.80 3.75 -22.29
N CYS A 26 9.42 3.08 -21.20
CA CYS A 26 10.19 3.10 -19.96
C CYS A 26 11.60 2.51 -20.18
N LEU A 27 11.69 1.37 -20.87
CA LEU A 27 12.96 0.71 -21.19
C LEU A 27 13.86 1.58 -22.05
N TYR A 28 13.30 2.22 -23.09
CA TYR A 28 14.04 3.14 -23.96
C TYR A 28 14.70 4.29 -23.17
N HIS A 29 14.03 4.80 -22.14
CA HIS A 29 14.58 5.83 -21.25
C HIS A 29 15.42 5.29 -20.08
N GLY A 30 15.67 4.00 -20.02
CA GLY A 30 16.48 3.36 -18.97
C GLY A 30 15.84 3.40 -17.57
N ALA A 31 14.50 3.54 -17.48
CA ALA A 31 13.80 3.60 -16.23
C ALA A 31 13.48 2.20 -15.68
N SER A 32 13.45 2.06 -14.35
CA SER A 32 12.76 0.97 -13.67
C SER A 32 11.25 1.26 -13.63
N VAL A 33 10.42 0.23 -13.52
CA VAL A 33 8.96 0.38 -13.52
C VAL A 33 8.32 -0.23 -12.30
N VAL A 34 7.36 0.49 -11.72
CA VAL A 34 6.39 -0.08 -10.80
C VAL A 34 5.26 -0.69 -11.62
N VAL A 35 4.97 -1.95 -11.37
CA VAL A 35 3.90 -2.70 -12.02
C VAL A 35 2.81 -3.00 -11.00
N MET A 36 1.67 -2.35 -11.14
CA MET A 36 0.52 -2.66 -10.29
C MET A 36 -0.11 -3.98 -10.69
N ALA A 37 -0.46 -4.80 -9.69
CA ALA A 37 -1.23 -6.03 -9.91
C ALA A 37 -2.69 -5.70 -10.25
N PHE A 38 -2.88 -5.29 -11.50
CA PHE A 38 -4.15 -4.88 -12.08
C PHE A 38 -4.19 -5.39 -13.52
N ASP A 39 -5.18 -6.16 -13.87
CA ASP A 39 -5.40 -6.64 -15.24
C ASP A 39 -6.77 -6.21 -15.78
N GLU A 40 -7.19 -6.81 -16.89
CA GLU A 40 -8.45 -6.50 -17.58
C GLU A 40 -9.68 -6.84 -16.72
N GLU A 41 -9.53 -7.75 -15.75
CA GLU A 41 -10.61 -8.16 -14.83
C GLU A 41 -10.71 -7.23 -13.62
N GLY A 42 -9.64 -6.50 -13.29
CA GLY A 42 -9.62 -5.54 -12.20
C GLY A 42 -8.38 -5.62 -11.32
N GLN A 43 -8.51 -5.02 -10.14
CA GLN A 43 -7.47 -4.95 -9.14
C GLN A 43 -7.34 -6.28 -8.38
N ALA A 44 -6.14 -6.84 -8.31
CA ALA A 44 -5.88 -8.05 -7.56
C ALA A 44 -6.17 -7.85 -6.06
N ALA A 45 -7.10 -8.62 -5.53
CA ALA A 45 -7.44 -8.65 -4.11
C ALA A 45 -6.91 -9.91 -3.41
N THR A 46 -7.08 -11.09 -4.04
CA THR A 46 -6.70 -12.39 -3.50
C THR A 46 -5.22 -12.71 -3.69
N PHE A 47 -4.71 -13.65 -2.92
CA PHE A 47 -3.36 -14.19 -3.10
C PHE A 47 -3.14 -14.69 -4.53
N GLU A 48 -4.09 -15.46 -5.05
CA GLU A 48 -4.02 -16.08 -6.37
C GLU A 48 -3.92 -15.03 -7.48
N ASP A 49 -4.76 -13.99 -7.44
CA ASP A 49 -4.75 -12.92 -8.43
C ASP A 49 -3.46 -12.09 -8.38
N LYS A 50 -2.98 -11.77 -7.17
CA LYS A 50 -1.72 -11.05 -7.00
C LYS A 50 -0.55 -11.80 -7.65
N VAL A 51 -0.45 -13.11 -7.41
CA VAL A 51 0.61 -13.93 -7.99
C VAL A 51 0.43 -14.09 -9.50
N ARG A 52 -0.77 -14.43 -9.96
CA ARG A 52 -1.10 -14.64 -11.38
C ARG A 52 -0.78 -13.42 -12.23
N ILE A 53 -1.24 -12.24 -11.79
CA ILE A 53 -1.05 -11.00 -12.54
C ILE A 53 0.42 -10.58 -12.54
N CYS A 54 1.11 -10.64 -11.40
CA CYS A 54 2.53 -10.31 -11.33
C CYS A 54 3.39 -11.26 -12.17
N GLN A 55 3.11 -12.56 -12.16
CA GLN A 55 3.84 -13.54 -12.96
C GLN A 55 3.60 -13.34 -14.46
N ARG A 56 2.35 -13.05 -14.88
CA ARG A 56 2.01 -12.70 -16.27
C ARG A 56 2.77 -11.44 -16.72
N ALA A 57 2.72 -10.39 -15.93
CA ALA A 57 3.43 -9.14 -16.21
C ALA A 57 4.95 -9.34 -16.25
N TYR A 58 5.51 -10.15 -15.34
CA TYR A 58 6.94 -10.45 -15.33
C TYR A 58 7.39 -11.13 -16.62
N ARG A 59 6.67 -12.15 -17.06
CA ARG A 59 6.97 -12.86 -18.32
C ARG A 59 7.00 -11.88 -19.49
N ILE A 60 5.96 -11.05 -19.63
CA ILE A 60 5.87 -10.06 -20.72
C ILE A 60 7.06 -9.09 -20.66
N LEU A 61 7.37 -8.56 -19.48
CA LEU A 61 8.44 -7.57 -19.35
C LEU A 61 9.83 -8.16 -19.64
N VAL A 62 10.12 -9.33 -19.12
CA VAL A 62 11.46 -9.93 -19.21
C VAL A 62 11.65 -10.67 -20.54
N GLU A 63 10.68 -11.50 -20.95
CA GLU A 63 10.84 -12.37 -22.13
C GLU A 63 10.50 -11.68 -23.43
N GLU A 64 9.51 -10.73 -23.42
CA GLU A 64 9.02 -10.13 -24.67
C GLU A 64 9.48 -8.68 -24.86
N VAL A 65 9.63 -7.89 -23.76
CA VAL A 65 10.08 -6.50 -23.84
C VAL A 65 11.58 -6.36 -23.62
N GLY A 66 12.20 -7.25 -22.82
CA GLY A 66 13.63 -7.26 -22.56
C GLY A 66 14.06 -6.48 -21.30
N PHE A 67 13.16 -6.30 -20.32
CA PHE A 67 13.53 -5.74 -19.02
C PHE A 67 14.46 -6.70 -18.25
N SER A 68 15.40 -6.13 -17.50
CA SER A 68 16.04 -6.85 -16.41
C SER A 68 15.04 -7.04 -15.26
N GLY A 69 14.99 -8.24 -14.66
CA GLY A 69 14.17 -8.46 -13.46
C GLY A 69 14.48 -7.47 -12.33
N HIS A 70 15.73 -6.98 -12.23
CA HIS A 70 16.13 -5.96 -11.24
C HIS A 70 15.45 -4.59 -11.43
N ASP A 71 14.89 -4.33 -12.61
CA ASP A 71 14.21 -3.09 -12.97
C ASP A 71 12.69 -3.19 -12.85
N VAL A 72 12.18 -4.36 -12.48
CA VAL A 72 10.76 -4.62 -12.25
C VAL A 72 10.45 -4.53 -10.77
N ILE A 73 9.52 -3.66 -10.42
CA ILE A 73 9.04 -3.43 -9.05
C ILE A 73 7.54 -3.75 -9.04
N PHE A 74 7.13 -4.82 -8.38
CA PHE A 74 5.71 -5.12 -8.26
C PHE A 74 5.06 -4.36 -7.12
N ASP A 75 3.86 -3.83 -7.35
CA ASP A 75 2.91 -3.40 -6.32
C ASP A 75 1.71 -4.37 -6.34
N PRO A 76 1.71 -5.39 -5.46
CA PRO A 76 0.62 -6.36 -5.37
C PRO A 76 -0.65 -5.82 -4.73
N ASN A 77 -0.80 -4.52 -4.59
CA ASN A 77 -1.90 -3.79 -3.98
C ASN A 77 -2.08 -4.08 -2.48
N ILE A 78 -1.68 -3.12 -1.65
CA ILE A 78 -2.05 -3.10 -0.24
C ILE A 78 -3.48 -2.58 -0.14
N LEU A 79 -4.38 -3.43 0.35
CA LEU A 79 -5.79 -3.13 0.53
C LEU A 79 -6.13 -2.95 2.01
N THR A 80 -7.20 -2.20 2.27
CA THR A 80 -7.63 -1.84 3.63
C THR A 80 -8.18 -3.04 4.38
N VAL A 81 -7.74 -3.21 5.63
CA VAL A 81 -8.31 -4.20 6.57
C VAL A 81 -9.13 -3.50 7.68
N GLY A 82 -9.79 -4.28 8.51
CA GLY A 82 -10.59 -3.75 9.62
C GLY A 82 -11.79 -2.92 9.18
N THR A 83 -12.42 -3.30 8.08
CA THR A 83 -13.58 -2.60 7.49
C THR A 83 -14.93 -3.14 7.99
N GLY A 84 -14.92 -4.28 8.69
CA GLY A 84 -16.13 -5.01 9.06
C GLY A 84 -16.71 -5.91 7.97
N LEU A 85 -16.11 -5.93 6.76
CA LEU A 85 -16.51 -6.82 5.67
C LEU A 85 -15.64 -8.08 5.69
N ALA A 86 -16.24 -9.26 5.76
CA ALA A 86 -15.53 -10.53 5.86
C ALA A 86 -14.57 -10.78 4.70
N GLU A 87 -14.92 -10.35 3.48
CA GLU A 87 -14.08 -10.47 2.29
C GLU A 87 -12.76 -9.70 2.39
N HIS A 88 -12.69 -8.66 3.26
CA HIS A 88 -11.49 -7.85 3.45
C HIS A 88 -10.53 -8.41 4.52
N ASN A 89 -10.97 -9.40 5.29
CA ASN A 89 -10.20 -9.89 6.45
C ASN A 89 -8.83 -10.49 6.04
N ASN A 90 -8.74 -11.10 4.86
CA ASN A 90 -7.51 -11.74 4.39
C ASN A 90 -6.58 -10.82 3.58
N TYR A 91 -6.95 -9.59 3.29
CA TYR A 91 -6.16 -8.73 2.39
C TYR A 91 -4.70 -8.54 2.79
N ALA A 92 -4.41 -8.38 4.07
CA ALA A 92 -3.04 -8.25 4.56
C ALA A 92 -2.28 -9.58 4.51
N VAL A 93 -2.94 -10.68 4.89
CA VAL A 93 -2.39 -12.05 4.81
C VAL A 93 -2.06 -12.39 3.36
N ASP A 94 -2.97 -12.12 2.44
CA ASP A 94 -2.80 -12.38 1.01
C ASP A 94 -1.65 -11.57 0.41
N PHE A 95 -1.50 -10.30 0.81
CA PHE A 95 -0.35 -9.49 0.39
C PHE A 95 0.98 -10.08 0.90
N ILE A 96 1.05 -10.44 2.17
CA ILE A 96 2.26 -11.01 2.79
C ILE A 96 2.64 -12.34 2.13
N ARG A 97 1.66 -13.22 1.92
CA ARG A 97 1.86 -14.51 1.23
C ARG A 97 2.27 -14.31 -0.22
N ALA A 98 1.57 -13.43 -0.95
CA ALA A 98 1.85 -13.11 -2.35
C ALA A 98 3.25 -12.52 -2.51
N THR A 99 3.71 -11.68 -1.58
CA THR A 99 5.07 -11.13 -1.57
C THR A 99 6.12 -12.24 -1.62
N ARG A 100 6.00 -13.25 -0.75
CA ARG A 100 6.93 -14.41 -0.74
C ARG A 100 6.90 -15.17 -2.05
N GLU A 101 5.71 -15.45 -2.56
CA GLU A 101 5.53 -16.23 -3.77
C GLU A 101 6.00 -15.48 -5.02
N ILE A 102 5.69 -14.19 -5.16
CA ILE A 102 6.16 -13.36 -6.27
C ILE A 102 7.69 -13.30 -6.27
N LYS A 103 8.35 -13.13 -5.12
CA LYS A 103 9.81 -13.17 -5.02
C LYS A 103 10.41 -14.51 -5.46
N ARG A 104 9.67 -15.60 -5.27
CA ARG A 104 10.08 -16.95 -5.68
C ARG A 104 9.92 -17.17 -7.20
N VAL A 105 8.80 -16.72 -7.77
CA VAL A 105 8.45 -17.01 -9.19
C VAL A 105 8.89 -15.94 -10.17
N CYS A 106 9.22 -14.73 -9.69
CA CYS A 106 9.72 -13.60 -10.46
C CYS A 106 11.13 -13.22 -9.99
N PRO A 107 12.19 -13.91 -10.45
CA PRO A 107 13.56 -13.70 -9.95
C PRO A 107 14.03 -12.24 -10.09
N ASN A 108 14.75 -11.76 -9.08
CA ASN A 108 15.35 -10.43 -9.03
C ASN A 108 14.37 -9.25 -8.99
N CYS A 109 13.05 -9.47 -9.05
CA CYS A 109 12.09 -8.38 -8.90
C CYS A 109 12.14 -7.75 -7.51
N LYS A 110 11.61 -6.53 -7.40
CA LYS A 110 11.37 -5.83 -6.15
C LYS A 110 9.88 -5.79 -5.84
N ILE A 111 9.54 -5.64 -4.56
CA ILE A 111 8.16 -5.48 -4.09
C ILE A 111 8.04 -4.13 -3.41
N SER A 112 7.00 -3.38 -3.78
CA SER A 112 6.62 -2.10 -3.19
C SER A 112 5.13 -2.08 -2.86
N GLY A 113 4.67 -1.04 -2.16
CA GLY A 113 3.25 -0.79 -1.94
C GLY A 113 2.98 0.46 -1.13
N GLY A 114 1.77 0.98 -1.27
CA GLY A 114 1.25 2.12 -0.52
C GLY A 114 0.80 1.72 0.89
N VAL A 115 1.71 1.77 1.86
CA VAL A 115 1.49 1.25 3.22
C VAL A 115 0.32 1.92 3.94
N SER A 116 0.06 3.20 3.68
CA SER A 116 -1.04 3.94 4.32
C SER A 116 -2.42 3.34 4.04
N ASN A 117 -2.57 2.57 2.96
CA ASN A 117 -3.83 1.96 2.58
C ASN A 117 -4.30 0.91 3.59
N ILE A 118 -3.36 0.21 4.25
CA ILE A 118 -3.69 -0.89 5.16
C ILE A 118 -4.65 -0.46 6.28
N ALA A 119 -4.47 0.76 6.80
CA ALA A 119 -5.22 1.30 7.93
C ALA A 119 -6.16 2.46 7.54
N PHE A 120 -6.69 2.43 6.32
CA PHE A 120 -7.59 3.50 5.84
C PHE A 120 -8.91 3.56 6.61
N SER A 121 -9.41 2.41 7.10
CA SER A 121 -10.59 2.30 7.96
C SER A 121 -10.44 3.02 9.31
N PHE A 122 -9.20 3.23 9.78
CA PHE A 122 -8.89 3.89 11.05
C PHE A 122 -8.48 5.36 10.89
N ARG A 123 -8.90 6.03 9.81
CA ARG A 123 -8.68 7.47 9.65
C ARG A 123 -9.29 8.24 10.84
N GLY A 124 -8.48 9.15 11.41
CA GLY A 124 -8.86 9.90 12.63
C GLY A 124 -8.21 9.36 13.90
N ASN A 125 -7.84 8.07 13.96
CA ASN A 125 -7.10 7.48 15.09
C ASN A 125 -5.63 7.22 14.71
N GLU A 126 -4.78 8.22 14.89
CA GLU A 126 -3.37 8.15 14.47
C GLU A 126 -2.57 7.09 15.25
N ALA A 127 -2.90 6.83 16.51
CA ALA A 127 -2.20 5.82 17.31
C ALA A 127 -2.42 4.41 16.74
N VAL A 128 -3.66 4.07 16.43
CA VAL A 128 -4.03 2.78 15.81
C VAL A 128 -3.40 2.67 14.42
N ARG A 129 -3.51 3.72 13.59
CA ARG A 129 -2.93 3.70 12.25
C ARG A 129 -1.43 3.46 12.24
N ARG A 130 -0.69 4.11 13.16
CA ARG A 130 0.75 3.89 13.31
C ARG A 130 1.06 2.46 13.71
N GLY A 131 0.28 1.88 14.62
CA GLY A 131 0.38 0.47 14.97
C GLY A 131 0.24 -0.45 13.75
N PHE A 132 -0.78 -0.23 12.92
CA PHE A 132 -0.98 -0.99 11.68
C PHE A 132 0.19 -0.84 10.70
N HIS A 133 0.66 0.40 10.47
CA HIS A 133 1.75 0.64 9.53
C HIS A 133 3.03 -0.09 9.96
N SER A 134 3.38 -0.01 11.24
CA SER A 134 4.60 -0.61 11.77
C SER A 134 4.52 -2.13 11.83
N ALA A 135 3.41 -2.70 12.28
CA ALA A 135 3.22 -4.14 12.31
C ALA A 135 3.16 -4.73 10.89
N PHE A 136 2.43 -4.07 9.97
CA PHE A 136 2.37 -4.50 8.58
C PHE A 136 3.75 -4.47 7.91
N LEU A 137 4.52 -3.39 8.07
CA LEU A 137 5.87 -3.30 7.53
C LEU A 137 6.79 -4.39 8.08
N TYR A 138 6.70 -4.70 9.38
CA TYR A 138 7.47 -5.78 9.97
C TYR A 138 7.19 -7.12 9.27
N HIS A 139 5.92 -7.50 9.13
CA HIS A 139 5.54 -8.76 8.49
C HIS A 139 5.82 -8.78 6.98
N ALA A 140 5.55 -7.68 6.29
CA ALA A 140 5.75 -7.58 4.84
C ALA A 140 7.25 -7.57 4.47
N CYS A 141 8.10 -6.86 5.22
CA CYS A 141 9.55 -6.88 5.00
C CYS A 141 10.14 -8.26 5.28
N ASN A 142 9.71 -8.95 6.33
CA ASN A 142 10.10 -10.34 6.61
C ASN A 142 9.63 -11.32 5.52
N ALA A 143 8.59 -10.96 4.78
CA ALA A 143 8.13 -11.72 3.62
C ALA A 143 8.90 -11.40 2.32
N GLY A 144 9.70 -10.34 2.30
CA GLY A 144 10.52 -9.93 1.16
C GLY A 144 10.10 -8.62 0.48
N MET A 145 9.24 -7.80 1.09
CA MET A 145 8.94 -6.46 0.62
C MET A 145 10.19 -5.58 0.71
N ASP A 146 10.58 -4.94 -0.40
CA ASP A 146 11.83 -4.16 -0.52
C ASP A 146 11.64 -2.67 -0.25
N MET A 147 10.46 -2.14 -0.57
CA MET A 147 10.15 -0.70 -0.53
C MET A 147 8.73 -0.46 -0.04
N GLY A 148 8.49 0.72 0.53
CA GLY A 148 7.15 1.16 0.90
C GLY A 148 6.96 2.64 0.63
N ILE A 149 5.78 3.01 0.11
CA ILE A 149 5.38 4.41 0.01
C ILE A 149 4.72 4.77 1.34
N VAL A 150 5.42 5.57 2.13
CA VAL A 150 5.07 5.88 3.52
C VAL A 150 5.33 7.36 3.83
N ASN A 151 4.70 7.86 4.89
CA ASN A 151 5.17 9.09 5.53
C ASN A 151 6.40 8.75 6.40
N ALA A 152 7.60 9.01 5.87
CA ALA A 152 8.86 8.64 6.52
C ALA A 152 9.04 9.28 7.91
N ALA A 153 8.45 10.45 8.15
CA ALA A 153 8.51 11.09 9.47
C ALA A 153 7.73 10.31 10.53
N GLN A 154 6.64 9.66 10.15
CA GLN A 154 5.84 8.83 11.05
C GLN A 154 6.50 7.46 11.30
N VAL A 155 7.02 6.82 10.26
CA VAL A 155 7.60 5.46 10.36
C VAL A 155 8.86 5.41 11.24
N LYS A 156 9.68 6.47 11.24
CA LYS A 156 10.89 6.52 12.09
C LYS A 156 10.61 6.48 13.59
N ALA A 157 9.45 6.97 14.02
CA ALA A 157 9.08 7.06 15.42
C ALA A 157 8.53 5.73 15.99
N ASP A 158 8.02 4.86 15.11
CA ASP A 158 7.15 3.76 15.47
C ASP A 158 7.72 2.41 15.01
N ALA A 159 8.93 2.06 15.49
CA ALA A 159 9.47 0.72 15.26
C ALA A 159 8.55 -0.34 15.90
N TYR A 160 8.40 -1.50 15.27
CA TYR A 160 7.57 -2.62 15.73
C TYR A 160 7.75 -2.92 17.23
N ASP A 161 8.99 -2.96 17.70
CA ASP A 161 9.33 -3.25 19.10
C ASP A 161 8.88 -2.15 20.10
N LYS A 162 8.49 -0.99 19.60
CA LYS A 162 8.05 0.16 20.41
C LYS A 162 6.53 0.32 20.46
N ILE A 163 5.81 -0.49 19.69
CA ILE A 163 4.34 -0.51 19.75
C ILE A 163 3.92 -1.01 21.13
N ASP A 164 2.94 -0.35 21.73
CA ASP A 164 2.33 -0.85 22.95
C ASP A 164 1.84 -2.29 22.74
N LYS A 165 2.14 -3.18 23.69
CA LYS A 165 1.89 -4.62 23.52
C LYS A 165 0.42 -4.96 23.40
N GLU A 166 -0.44 -4.21 24.07
CA GLU A 166 -1.87 -4.42 24.01
C GLU A 166 -2.41 -4.00 22.65
N LEU A 167 -2.04 -2.80 22.18
CA LEU A 167 -2.35 -2.32 20.83
C LEU A 167 -1.82 -3.28 19.76
N LEU A 168 -0.57 -3.77 19.90
CA LEU A 168 0.02 -4.71 18.96
C LEU A 168 -0.81 -5.99 18.84
N GLY A 169 -1.28 -6.55 19.96
CA GLY A 169 -2.13 -7.72 19.94
C GLY A 169 -3.42 -7.52 19.13
N TYR A 170 -4.12 -6.41 19.33
CA TYR A 170 -5.31 -6.08 18.53
C TYR A 170 -5.01 -5.84 17.06
N VAL A 171 -3.91 -5.17 16.77
CA VAL A 171 -3.48 -4.89 15.38
C VAL A 171 -3.15 -6.19 14.65
N GLU A 172 -2.40 -7.10 15.29
CA GLU A 172 -2.02 -8.37 14.68
C GLU A 172 -3.22 -9.32 14.52
N ASP A 173 -4.17 -9.31 15.46
CA ASP A 173 -5.41 -10.07 15.29
C ASP A 173 -6.12 -9.70 13.98
N VAL A 174 -6.15 -8.41 13.61
CA VAL A 174 -6.75 -7.95 12.34
C VAL A 174 -5.84 -8.21 11.15
N LEU A 175 -4.54 -7.88 11.25
CA LEU A 175 -3.60 -8.02 10.13
C LEU A 175 -3.41 -9.47 9.70
N LEU A 176 -3.37 -10.39 10.65
CA LEU A 176 -3.11 -11.81 10.41
C LEU A 176 -4.40 -12.64 10.37
N ASN A 177 -5.56 -11.97 10.53
CA ASN A 177 -6.88 -12.61 10.55
C ASN A 177 -6.93 -13.82 11.50
N THR A 178 -6.50 -13.62 12.74
CA THR A 178 -6.38 -14.69 13.74
C THR A 178 -7.72 -15.00 14.44
N ARG A 179 -8.69 -14.09 14.33
CA ARG A 179 -9.98 -14.15 15.03
C ARG A 179 -11.09 -13.50 14.20
N ASP A 180 -12.27 -14.04 14.28
CA ASP A 180 -13.45 -13.51 13.59
C ASP A 180 -13.92 -12.15 14.15
N ASP A 181 -13.76 -11.91 15.45
CA ASP A 181 -14.15 -10.69 16.17
C ASP A 181 -13.04 -9.61 16.22
N ALA A 182 -11.93 -9.80 15.48
CA ALA A 182 -10.76 -8.91 15.54
C ALA A 182 -11.10 -7.44 15.26
N THR A 183 -11.94 -7.18 14.26
CA THR A 183 -12.34 -5.82 13.89
C THR A 183 -13.16 -5.12 14.96
N GLU A 184 -14.11 -5.83 15.59
CA GLU A 184 -14.94 -5.28 16.66
C GLU A 184 -14.08 -4.91 17.87
N ARG A 185 -13.20 -5.81 18.27
CA ARG A 185 -12.30 -5.62 19.41
C ARG A 185 -11.36 -4.42 19.24
N ILE A 186 -10.74 -4.26 18.07
CA ILE A 186 -9.85 -3.11 17.84
C ILE A 186 -10.64 -1.79 17.77
N LEU A 187 -11.87 -1.79 17.29
CA LEU A 187 -12.73 -0.60 17.30
C LEU A 187 -13.10 -0.19 18.73
N GLU A 188 -13.45 -1.13 19.59
CA GLU A 188 -13.69 -0.89 21.01
C GLU A 188 -12.44 -0.32 21.70
N TYR A 189 -11.28 -0.93 21.47
CA TYR A 189 -10.01 -0.44 22.00
C TYR A 189 -9.66 0.95 21.47
N ALA A 190 -9.84 1.20 20.18
CA ALA A 190 -9.58 2.49 19.54
C ALA A 190 -10.41 3.62 20.18
N ALA A 191 -11.66 3.35 20.56
CA ALA A 191 -12.52 4.30 21.25
C ALA A 191 -11.98 4.70 22.64
N THR A 192 -11.20 3.84 23.29
CA THR A 192 -10.56 4.15 24.59
C THR A 192 -9.33 5.05 24.43
N LEU A 193 -8.68 5.00 23.26
CA LEU A 193 -7.47 5.76 22.96
C LEU A 193 -7.74 7.18 22.44
N GLU A 194 -8.97 7.47 22.00
CA GLU A 194 -9.30 8.83 21.55
C GLU A 194 -9.14 9.79 22.73
N PRO A 195 -8.29 10.83 22.60
CA PRO A 195 -8.33 11.92 23.54
C PRO A 195 -9.72 12.53 23.41
N LYS A 196 -10.45 12.67 24.54
CA LYS A 196 -11.71 13.42 24.58
C LYS A 196 -11.44 14.82 24.03
N CYS A 197 -11.56 14.96 22.72
CA CYS A 197 -11.30 16.22 22.03
C CYS A 197 -12.36 17.20 22.51
N LYS A 198 -11.93 18.22 23.28
CA LYS A 198 -12.79 19.36 23.58
C LYS A 198 -13.24 19.93 22.23
N PRO A 199 -14.51 20.23 22.02
CA PRO A 199 -14.98 20.83 20.77
C PRO A 199 -14.20 22.12 20.52
N THR A 200 -13.40 22.13 19.47
CA THR A 200 -12.67 23.31 19.04
C THR A 200 -13.69 24.38 18.68
N ALA A 201 -13.57 25.54 19.32
CA ALA A 201 -14.44 26.68 19.17
C ALA A 201 -14.75 26.98 17.71
N VAL A 202 -16.03 27.22 17.44
CA VAL A 202 -16.59 27.73 16.19
C VAL A 202 -15.73 28.88 15.67
N VAL A 203 -15.01 28.65 14.56
CA VAL A 203 -14.35 29.72 13.82
C VAL A 203 -15.45 30.59 13.26
N LYS A 204 -15.61 31.79 13.82
CA LYS A 204 -16.46 32.83 13.27
C LYS A 204 -16.04 33.09 11.82
N LYS A 205 -17.00 32.97 10.90
CA LYS A 205 -16.87 33.39 9.52
C LYS A 205 -16.33 34.83 9.46
N GLY A 206 -15.04 34.99 9.17
CA GLY A 206 -14.47 36.25 8.75
C GLY A 206 -14.79 36.48 7.29
N GLY A 207 -15.38 37.65 6.99
CA GLY A 207 -15.81 38.02 5.63
C GLY A 207 -14.68 38.06 4.63
N VAL A 208 -14.98 37.69 3.41
CA VAL A 208 -14.10 37.77 2.24
C VAL A 208 -13.82 39.27 1.98
N PRO A 209 -12.55 39.72 1.88
CA PRO A 209 -12.27 41.08 1.44
C PRO A 209 -12.59 41.21 -0.04
N ALA A 210 -13.38 42.26 -0.37
CA ALA A 210 -13.74 42.61 -1.72
C ALA A 210 -12.48 42.96 -2.54
N PHE A 211 -12.38 42.35 -3.71
CA PHE A 211 -11.34 42.69 -4.70
C PHE A 211 -11.67 44.03 -5.35
N THR A 212 -10.86 45.04 -5.10
CA THR A 212 -10.91 46.35 -5.82
C THR A 212 -9.90 46.30 -6.96
N PRO A 213 -10.31 46.47 -8.24
CA PRO A 213 -9.37 46.58 -9.35
C PRO A 213 -8.65 47.91 -9.32
N SER A 214 -7.34 47.92 -9.55
CA SER A 214 -6.52 49.12 -9.70
C SER A 214 -6.92 49.88 -11.00
N PRO A 215 -6.93 51.20 -10.98
CA PRO A 215 -7.13 52.00 -12.21
C PRO A 215 -5.89 51.97 -13.09
N LYS A 216 -6.11 52.16 -14.41
CA LYS A 216 -5.15 52.12 -15.51
C LYS A 216 -3.99 53.11 -15.38
#